data_840a1eee5292956ecd72c2c6f3028938
#
_entry.id   840a1eee5292956ecd72c2c6f3028938
#
_cell.length_a   1.000
_cell.length_b   1.000
_cell.length_c   1.000
_cell.angle_alpha   90.00
_cell.angle_beta   90.00
_cell.angle_gamma   90.00
#
_symmetry.space_group_name_H-M   'P 1'
#
loop_
_entity.id
_entity.type
_entity.pdbx_description
1 polymer ?
#
loop_
_entity_poly.entity_id
_entity_poly.type
_entity_poly.pdbx_seq_one_letter_code
_entity_poly.pdbx_strand_id
1 'polypeptide(L)'
;MTGSPHYSIEKTESFERSFKKIAKSYRKEAIELLISGFKDLAIDPFSTKSRSEPLPSKTQLPESWTFQKLEIRVGKGASGQVRLMYLVNEEAKVIRPLWIYNHGQFAKRPDDSDLRTVISEALEEL
;
A
#
# COMPACT_ATOMS: atom_id res chain seq x y z
N MET A 1 -0.05 -19.37 17.26
CA MET A 1 -1.13 -19.38 16.30
C MET A 1 -0.74 -18.64 15.03
N THR A 2 -0.99 -19.24 13.92
CA THR A 2 -0.54 -18.71 12.65
C THR A 2 -1.73 -18.49 11.70
N GLY A 3 -1.61 -17.53 10.80
CA GLY A 3 -2.57 -17.32 9.75
C GLY A 3 -3.78 -16.46 10.06
N SER A 4 -3.98 -16.08 11.32
CA SER A 4 -5.07 -15.16 11.66
C SER A 4 -4.61 -13.72 11.43
N PRO A 5 -5.38 -12.92 10.68
CA PRO A 5 -5.03 -11.51 10.51
C PRO A 5 -5.11 -10.78 11.85
N HIS A 6 -4.10 -9.96 12.13
CA HIS A 6 -4.09 -9.09 13.30
C HIS A 6 -4.67 -7.73 13.00
N TYR A 7 -4.71 -7.35 11.72
CA TYR A 7 -5.16 -6.05 11.25
C TYR A 7 -6.28 -6.20 10.24
N SER A 8 -7.21 -5.26 10.27
CA SER A 8 -8.26 -5.16 9.24
C SER A 8 -7.75 -4.29 8.10
N ILE A 9 -8.02 -4.68 6.88
CA ILE A 9 -7.67 -3.87 5.71
C ILE A 9 -8.93 -3.14 5.26
N GLU A 10 -8.88 -1.80 5.32
CA GLU A 10 -9.97 -0.93 4.87
C GLU A 10 -9.55 -0.29 3.56
N LYS A 11 -10.06 -0.81 2.46
CA LYS A 11 -9.69 -0.34 1.13
C LYS A 11 -10.18 1.09 0.91
N THR A 12 -9.31 1.92 0.35
CA THR A 12 -9.67 3.28 -0.05
C THR A 12 -10.03 3.28 -1.53
N GLU A 13 -10.75 4.30 -1.96
CA GLU A 13 -11.12 4.45 -3.36
C GLU A 13 -9.89 4.62 -4.25
N SER A 14 -8.90 5.38 -3.79
CA SER A 14 -7.65 5.58 -4.53
C SER A 14 -6.90 4.26 -4.73
N PHE A 15 -6.86 3.42 -3.71
CA PHE A 15 -6.25 2.09 -3.84
C PHE A 15 -6.98 1.25 -4.87
N GLU A 16 -8.31 1.21 -4.80
CA GLU A 16 -9.09 0.39 -5.73
C GLU A 16 -8.90 0.83 -7.18
N ARG A 17 -8.86 2.13 -7.45
CA ARG A 17 -8.58 2.66 -8.79
C ARG A 17 -7.19 2.25 -9.26
N SER A 18 -6.18 2.40 -8.41
CA SER A 18 -4.81 2.05 -8.78
C SER A 18 -4.64 0.55 -8.97
N PHE A 19 -5.33 -0.26 -8.17
CA PHE A 19 -5.26 -1.71 -8.30
C PHE A 19 -5.90 -2.17 -9.61
N LYS A 20 -7.06 -1.64 -9.97
CA LYS A 20 -7.70 -1.95 -11.25
C LYS A 20 -6.79 -1.62 -12.42
N LYS A 21 -6.11 -0.49 -12.35
CA LYS A 21 -5.21 -0.04 -13.41
C LYS A 21 -4.02 -0.98 -13.56
N ILE A 22 -3.37 -1.34 -12.46
CA ILE A 22 -2.19 -2.19 -12.51
C ILE A 22 -2.55 -3.64 -12.87
N ALA A 23 -3.70 -4.12 -12.40
CA ALA A 23 -4.13 -5.50 -12.63
C ALA A 23 -4.33 -5.82 -14.11
N LYS A 24 -4.66 -4.82 -14.93
CA LYS A 24 -4.82 -5.01 -16.37
C LYS A 24 -3.53 -5.43 -17.05
N SER A 25 -2.39 -5.14 -16.45
CA SER A 25 -1.07 -5.43 -17.00
C SER A 25 -0.51 -6.76 -16.56
N TYR A 26 -1.17 -7.46 -15.65
CA TYR A 26 -0.63 -8.67 -15.05
C TYR A 26 -1.46 -9.91 -15.35
N ARG A 27 -0.76 -11.03 -15.42
CA ARG A 27 -1.38 -12.34 -15.53
C ARG A 27 -1.88 -12.80 -14.18
N LYS A 28 -2.68 -13.87 -14.17
CA LYS A 28 -3.28 -14.42 -12.98
C LYS A 28 -2.27 -14.70 -11.87
N GLU A 29 -1.13 -15.28 -12.22
CA GLU A 29 -0.10 -15.64 -11.24
C GLU A 29 0.46 -14.42 -10.53
N ALA A 30 0.65 -13.33 -11.25
CA ALA A 30 1.12 -12.07 -10.65
C ALA A 30 0.06 -11.50 -9.71
N ILE A 31 -1.20 -11.54 -10.12
CA ILE A 31 -2.30 -11.06 -9.27
C ILE A 31 -2.39 -11.88 -7.98
N GLU A 32 -2.20 -13.20 -8.07
CA GLU A 32 -2.21 -14.07 -6.89
C GLU A 32 -1.07 -13.72 -5.93
N LEU A 33 0.10 -13.35 -6.46
CA LEU A 33 1.21 -12.90 -5.64
C LEU A 33 0.89 -11.59 -4.91
N LEU A 34 0.20 -10.67 -5.59
CA LEU A 34 -0.24 -9.43 -4.96
C LEU A 34 -1.22 -9.71 -3.81
N ILE A 35 -2.19 -10.58 -4.07
CA ILE A 35 -3.19 -10.93 -3.05
C ILE A 35 -2.52 -11.61 -1.85
N SER A 36 -1.56 -12.49 -2.11
CA SER A 36 -0.79 -13.12 -1.03
C SER A 36 -0.04 -12.09 -0.21
N GLY A 37 0.54 -11.09 -0.87
CA GLY A 37 1.22 -9.99 -0.18
C GLY A 37 0.27 -9.19 0.72
N PHE A 38 -0.96 -8.98 0.27
CA PHE A 38 -1.97 -8.28 1.08
C PHE A 38 -2.35 -9.09 2.32
N LYS A 39 -2.46 -10.41 2.18
CA LYS A 39 -2.75 -11.28 3.32
C LYS A 39 -1.61 -11.27 4.35
N ASP A 40 -0.37 -11.30 3.86
CA ASP A 40 0.79 -11.20 4.73
C ASP A 40 0.82 -9.85 5.45
N LEU A 41 0.44 -8.79 4.75
CA LEU A 41 0.39 -7.45 5.31
C LEU A 41 -0.58 -7.38 6.49
N ALA A 42 -1.73 -8.03 6.38
CA ALA A 42 -2.73 -8.04 7.45
C ALA A 42 -2.22 -8.75 8.70
N ILE A 43 -1.28 -9.65 8.54
CA ILE A 43 -0.66 -10.34 9.67
C ILE A 43 0.45 -9.48 10.29
N ASP A 44 1.30 -8.89 9.43
CA ASP A 44 2.41 -8.07 9.90
C ASP A 44 2.64 -6.88 8.94
N PRO A 45 2.10 -5.70 9.26
CA PRO A 45 2.27 -4.52 8.40
C PRO A 45 3.67 -3.91 8.45
N PHE A 46 4.56 -4.43 9.30
CA PHE A 46 5.93 -3.93 9.45
C PHE A 46 6.95 -5.02 9.13
N SER A 47 6.65 -5.88 8.17
CA SER A 47 7.56 -6.97 7.78
C SER A 47 8.87 -6.43 7.19
N THR A 48 9.83 -7.33 6.97
CA THR A 48 11.13 -6.96 6.41
C THR A 48 11.05 -6.37 5.01
N LYS A 49 9.95 -6.62 4.29
CA LYS A 49 9.73 -6.08 2.94
C LYS A 49 9.06 -4.71 2.96
N SER A 50 8.66 -4.25 4.13
CA SER A 50 8.07 -2.93 4.30
C SER A 50 9.05 -2.00 4.97
N ARG A 51 8.82 -0.71 4.78
CA ARG A 51 9.63 0.32 5.43
C ARG A 51 8.79 1.57 5.64
N SER A 52 9.21 2.35 6.63
CA SER A 52 8.63 3.66 6.85
C SER A 52 8.89 4.53 5.63
N GLU A 53 7.86 5.20 5.17
CA GLU A 53 7.94 6.04 3.98
C GLU A 53 7.90 7.51 4.39
N PRO A 54 8.77 8.37 3.82
CA PRO A 54 8.70 9.80 4.11
C PRO A 54 7.37 10.40 3.67
N LEU A 55 6.76 11.19 4.54
CA LEU A 55 5.52 11.87 4.20
C LEU A 55 5.75 12.86 3.07
N PRO A 56 4.76 13.04 2.18
CA PRO A 56 4.86 14.12 1.19
C PRO A 56 4.91 15.47 1.89
N SER A 57 5.43 16.48 1.19
CA SER A 57 5.55 17.81 1.75
C SER A 57 4.21 18.33 2.29
N LYS A 58 4.25 19.12 3.36
CA LYS A 58 3.07 19.75 3.95
C LYS A 58 2.00 18.77 4.43
N THR A 59 2.41 17.55 4.79
CA THR A 59 1.50 16.52 5.28
C THR A 59 1.89 16.11 6.69
N GLN A 60 0.91 16.00 7.56
CA GLN A 60 1.09 15.49 8.91
C GLN A 60 0.04 14.41 9.15
N LEU A 61 0.42 13.38 9.91
CA LEU A 61 -0.50 12.32 10.29
C LEU A 61 -0.91 12.48 11.75
N PRO A 62 -2.15 12.12 12.11
CA PRO A 62 -2.50 11.95 13.51
C PRO A 62 -1.54 10.98 14.18
N GLU A 63 -1.36 11.11 15.48
CA GLU A 63 -0.33 10.40 16.24
C GLU A 63 -0.37 8.87 16.07
N SER A 64 -1.56 8.30 15.98
CA SER A 64 -1.73 6.85 15.90
C SER A 64 -1.48 6.25 14.51
N TRP A 65 -1.24 7.07 13.49
CA TRP A 65 -1.05 6.62 12.13
C TRP A 65 0.41 6.71 11.69
N THR A 66 0.85 5.75 10.87
CA THR A 66 2.16 5.79 10.22
C THR A 66 1.99 5.53 8.72
N PHE A 67 2.93 6.03 7.93
CA PHE A 67 2.95 5.90 6.48
C PHE A 67 4.05 4.90 6.10
N GLN A 68 3.68 3.85 5.37
CA GLN A 68 4.55 2.73 5.05
C GLN A 68 4.52 2.42 3.56
N LYS A 69 5.57 1.72 3.11
CA LYS A 69 5.65 1.23 1.74
C LYS A 69 6.11 -0.23 1.76
N LEU A 70 5.39 -1.09 1.04
CA LEU A 70 5.71 -2.51 0.90
C LEU A 70 6.14 -2.78 -0.53
N GLU A 71 7.20 -3.58 -0.68
CA GLU A 71 7.63 -4.03 -2.00
C GLU A 71 7.17 -5.46 -2.23
N ILE A 72 6.56 -5.71 -3.38
CA ILE A 72 6.13 -7.05 -3.79
C ILE A 72 6.69 -7.30 -5.19
N ARG A 73 7.47 -8.35 -5.34
CA ARG A 73 7.99 -8.71 -6.65
C ARG A 73 7.09 -9.76 -7.28
N VAL A 74 6.57 -9.45 -8.45
CA VAL A 74 5.66 -10.34 -9.18
C VAL A 74 6.22 -10.80 -10.51
N GLY A 75 7.42 -10.35 -10.88
CA GLY A 75 8.05 -10.72 -12.13
C GLY A 75 9.40 -10.06 -12.28
N LYS A 76 9.96 -10.14 -13.49
CA LYS A 76 11.25 -9.56 -13.82
C LYS A 76 11.07 -8.11 -14.30
N GLY A 77 12.14 -7.33 -14.19
CA GLY A 77 12.18 -5.97 -14.71
C GLY A 77 11.38 -4.99 -13.86
N ALA A 78 11.25 -3.77 -14.39
CA ALA A 78 10.61 -2.67 -13.67
C ALA A 78 9.14 -2.93 -13.39
N SER A 79 8.42 -3.50 -14.36
CA SER A 79 6.99 -3.79 -14.17
C SER A 79 6.72 -4.89 -13.15
N GLY A 80 7.73 -5.71 -12.85
CA GLY A 80 7.62 -6.76 -11.83
C GLY A 80 7.90 -6.27 -10.41
N GLN A 81 8.35 -5.03 -10.26
CA GLN A 81 8.61 -4.42 -8.95
C GLN A 81 7.41 -3.58 -8.55
N VAL A 82 6.52 -4.18 -7.74
CA VAL A 82 5.30 -3.52 -7.30
C VAL A 82 5.52 -2.92 -5.92
N ARG A 83 4.98 -1.73 -5.72
CA ARG A 83 5.03 -1.04 -4.44
C ARG A 83 3.63 -0.66 -4.01
N LEU A 84 3.34 -0.90 -2.73
CA LEU A 84 2.08 -0.51 -2.12
C LEU A 84 2.36 0.50 -1.02
N MET A 85 1.74 1.66 -1.13
CA MET A 85 1.78 2.67 -0.07
C MET A 85 0.52 2.53 0.77
N TYR A 86 0.69 2.57 2.09
CA TYR A 86 -0.44 2.35 3.00
C TYR A 86 -0.23 3.07 4.32
N LEU A 87 -1.34 3.30 5.01
CA LEU A 87 -1.36 3.85 6.36
C LEU A 87 -1.66 2.73 7.35
N VAL A 88 -1.02 2.78 8.50
CA VAL A 88 -1.25 1.81 9.57
C VAL A 88 -1.65 2.55 10.84
N ASN A 89 -2.73 2.10 11.48
CA ASN A 89 -3.10 2.54 12.81
C ASN A 89 -2.93 1.35 13.74
N GLU A 90 -1.89 1.38 14.56
CA GLU A 90 -1.59 0.27 15.46
C GLU A 90 -2.59 0.14 16.60
N GLU A 91 -3.14 1.24 17.07
CA GLU A 91 -4.13 1.21 18.15
C GLU A 91 -5.43 0.57 17.70
N ALA A 92 -5.92 0.97 16.54
CA ALA A 92 -7.16 0.43 16.00
C ALA A 92 -6.97 -0.90 15.26
N LYS A 93 -5.72 -1.28 14.99
CA LYS A 93 -5.40 -2.48 14.19
C LYS A 93 -6.02 -2.41 12.80
N VAL A 94 -5.78 -1.28 12.11
CA VAL A 94 -6.33 -1.00 10.79
C VAL A 94 -5.22 -0.64 9.83
N ILE A 95 -5.31 -1.15 8.61
CA ILE A 95 -4.45 -0.79 7.49
C ILE A 95 -5.31 -0.17 6.41
N ARG A 96 -4.93 1.00 5.91
CA ARG A 96 -5.60 1.65 4.79
C ARG A 96 -4.65 1.73 3.61
N PRO A 97 -4.75 0.81 2.63
CA PRO A 97 -3.93 0.90 1.43
C PRO A 97 -4.34 2.14 0.63
N LEU A 98 -3.34 2.86 0.11
CA LEU A 98 -3.56 4.14 -0.56
C LEU A 98 -3.35 4.06 -2.06
N TRP A 99 -2.25 3.45 -2.48
CA TRP A 99 -1.82 3.48 -3.88
C TRP A 99 -0.92 2.30 -4.16
N ILE A 100 -1.23 1.55 -5.22
CA ILE A 100 -0.37 0.47 -5.69
C ILE A 100 0.12 0.82 -7.09
N TYR A 101 1.42 0.66 -7.31
CA TYR A 101 2.04 1.01 -8.59
C TYR A 101 3.27 0.14 -8.80
N ASN A 102 3.78 0.11 -10.05
CA ASN A 102 5.04 -0.57 -10.31
C ASN A 102 6.12 0.44 -10.69
N HIS A 103 7.36 -0.01 -10.67
CA HIS A 103 8.52 0.84 -10.96
C HIS A 103 8.48 1.41 -12.38
N GLY A 104 7.79 0.75 -13.32
CA GLY A 104 7.61 1.23 -14.68
C GLY A 104 6.68 2.44 -14.76
N GLN A 105 5.70 2.54 -13.85
CA GLN A 105 4.78 3.67 -13.82
C GLN A 105 5.41 4.89 -13.13
N PHE A 106 6.08 4.66 -12.02
CA PHE A 106 6.77 5.71 -11.26
C PHE A 106 8.12 5.16 -10.80
N ALA A 107 9.21 5.77 -11.26
CA ALA A 107 10.55 5.32 -10.89
C ALA A 107 10.79 5.41 -9.38
N LYS A 108 10.23 6.43 -8.73
CA LYS A 108 10.33 6.61 -7.28
C LYS A 108 8.97 6.44 -6.63
N ARG A 109 8.08 7.38 -6.83
CA ARG A 109 6.73 7.34 -6.28
C ARG A 109 5.86 8.39 -6.95
N PRO A 110 4.52 8.36 -6.78
CA PRO A 110 3.64 9.42 -7.27
C PRO A 110 4.02 10.78 -6.66
N ASP A 111 3.62 11.85 -7.31
CA ASP A 111 3.90 13.21 -6.88
C ASP A 111 3.36 13.50 -5.49
N ASP A 112 4.07 14.35 -4.75
CA ASP A 112 3.69 14.72 -3.39
C ASP A 112 2.27 15.30 -3.32
N SER A 113 1.87 16.10 -4.31
CA SER A 113 0.53 16.68 -4.32
C SER A 113 -0.56 15.61 -4.42
N ASP A 114 -0.33 14.59 -5.24
CA ASP A 114 -1.28 13.48 -5.38
C ASP A 114 -1.31 12.62 -4.13
N LEU A 115 -0.15 12.34 -3.56
CA LEU A 115 -0.06 11.59 -2.31
C LEU A 115 -0.75 12.31 -1.17
N ARG A 116 -0.57 13.63 -1.09
CA ARG A 116 -1.22 14.46 -0.07
C ARG A 116 -2.73 14.33 -0.15
N THR A 117 -3.26 14.36 -1.37
CA THR A 117 -4.69 14.21 -1.60
C THR A 117 -5.22 12.85 -1.15
N VAL A 118 -4.56 11.77 -1.54
CA VAL A 118 -5.03 10.42 -1.19
C VAL A 118 -4.90 10.14 0.30
N ILE A 119 -3.88 10.67 0.96
CA ILE A 119 -3.73 10.53 2.40
C ILE A 119 -4.85 11.28 3.12
N SER A 120 -5.11 12.50 2.70
CA SER A 120 -6.19 13.32 3.28
C SER A 120 -7.55 12.64 3.14
N GLU A 121 -7.86 12.12 1.96
CA GLU A 121 -9.11 11.42 1.72
C GLU A 121 -9.22 10.15 2.58
N ALA A 122 -8.13 9.41 2.72
CA ALA A 122 -8.13 8.20 3.53
C ALA A 122 -8.39 8.50 5.01
N LEU A 123 -7.87 9.61 5.51
CA LEU A 123 -8.09 10.00 6.90
C LEU A 123 -9.50 10.54 7.14
N GLU A 124 -10.10 11.19 6.15
CA GLU A 124 -11.47 11.69 6.24
C GLU A 124 -12.51 10.58 6.25
N GLU A 125 -12.19 9.43 5.70
CA GLU A 125 -13.09 8.28 5.68
C GLU A 125 -13.23 7.62 7.06
N LEU A 126 -12.55 8.15 8.07
CA LEU A 126 -12.74 7.72 9.43
C LEU A 126 -14.10 8.20 9.95
#